data_a7a73f0c5309a721cf882bf96710b7be
#
_entry.id   a7a73f0c5309a721cf882bf96710b7be
#
_cell.length_a   1.000
_cell.length_b   1.000
_cell.length_c   1.000
_cell.angle_alpha   90.00
_cell.angle_beta   90.00
_cell.angle_gamma   90.00
#
_symmetry.space_group_name_H-M   'P 1'
#
loop_
_entity.id
_entity.type
_entity.pdbx_description
1 polymer ?
#
loop_
_entity_poly.entity_id
_entity_poly.type
_entity_poly.pdbx_seq_one_letter_code
_entity_poly.pdbx_strand_id
1 'polypeptide(L)'
;MTLVTPLAFVVGMAHLAAAIALLNGVLTTIGQGRVAAAAIEGIARQPEAAGRLTTTMFIGCGIAETSGVYGLLIAIIILFANPLIPLVM
;
A
#
# COMPACT_ATOMS: atom_id res chain seq x y z
N MET A 1 -2.57 -34.48 -15.89
CA MET A 1 -1.69 -34.25 -15.16
C MET A 1 -1.81 -33.41 -14.15
N THR A 2 -1.09 -33.54 -13.30
CA THR A 2 -1.48 -32.88 -12.31
C THR A 2 -0.42 -32.62 -11.40
N LEU A 3 0.61 -31.98 -11.95
CA LEU A 3 1.63 -31.39 -11.13
C LEU A 3 1.08 -30.27 -10.29
N VAL A 4 -0.06 -29.70 -10.69
CA VAL A 4 -0.68 -28.60 -9.95
C VAL A 4 -2.06 -29.04 -9.49
N THR A 5 -2.24 -29.15 -8.18
CA THR A 5 -3.54 -29.42 -7.60
C THR A 5 -4.38 -28.14 -7.56
N PRO A 6 -5.71 -28.24 -7.40
CA PRO A 6 -6.53 -27.03 -7.22
C PRO A 6 -6.07 -26.18 -6.04
N LEU A 7 -5.68 -26.81 -4.94
CA LEU A 7 -5.19 -26.06 -3.79
C LEU A 7 -3.87 -25.33 -4.11
N ALA A 8 -2.93 -25.99 -4.77
CA ALA A 8 -1.67 -25.36 -5.16
C ALA A 8 -1.90 -24.16 -6.08
N PHE A 9 -2.83 -24.30 -7.03
CA PHE A 9 -3.17 -23.22 -7.93
C PHE A 9 -3.74 -22.02 -7.20
N VAL A 10 -4.71 -22.25 -6.32
CA VAL A 10 -5.34 -21.15 -5.56
C VAL A 10 -4.32 -20.47 -4.65
N VAL A 11 -3.48 -21.22 -3.96
CA VAL A 11 -2.46 -20.66 -3.08
C VAL A 11 -1.44 -19.84 -3.89
N GLY A 12 -1.00 -20.36 -5.02
CA GLY A 12 -0.08 -19.64 -5.89
C GLY A 12 -0.66 -18.35 -6.42
N MET A 13 -1.91 -18.38 -6.87
CA MET A 13 -2.60 -17.17 -7.35
C MET A 13 -2.83 -16.19 -6.21
N ALA A 14 -3.10 -16.67 -5.00
CA ALA A 14 -3.27 -15.80 -3.84
C ALA A 14 -1.98 -15.03 -3.54
N HIS A 15 -0.83 -15.70 -3.60
CA HIS A 15 0.44 -15.02 -3.38
C HIS A 15 0.72 -13.96 -4.45
N LEU A 16 0.43 -14.30 -5.70
CA LEU A 16 0.60 -13.35 -6.79
C LEU A 16 -0.35 -12.14 -6.64
N ALA A 17 -1.60 -12.42 -6.29
CA ALA A 17 -2.60 -11.36 -6.09
C ALA A 17 -2.21 -10.45 -4.92
N ALA A 18 -1.69 -11.03 -3.83
CA ALA A 18 -1.24 -10.24 -2.69
C ALA A 18 -0.07 -9.34 -3.06
N ALA A 19 0.87 -9.85 -3.85
CA ALA A 19 2.00 -9.05 -4.32
C ALA A 19 1.53 -7.88 -5.19
N ILE A 20 0.57 -8.13 -6.08
CA ILE A 20 0.00 -7.08 -6.93
C ILE A 20 -0.74 -6.04 -6.10
N ALA A 21 -1.50 -6.47 -5.10
CA ALA A 21 -2.21 -5.55 -4.21
C ALA A 21 -1.24 -4.60 -3.50
N LEU A 22 -0.06 -5.09 -3.13
CA LEU A 22 0.95 -4.27 -2.46
C LEU A 22 1.67 -3.30 -3.42
N LEU A 23 1.61 -3.51 -4.73
CA LEU A 23 2.19 -2.57 -5.69
C LEU A 23 1.56 -1.19 -5.60
N ASN A 24 0.33 -1.10 -5.10
CA ASN A 24 -0.31 0.19 -4.84
C ASN A 24 0.56 1.08 -3.95
N GLY A 25 1.33 0.48 -3.03
CA GLY A 25 2.23 1.22 -2.16
C GLY A 25 3.33 1.98 -2.90
N VAL A 26 3.74 1.49 -4.07
CA VAL A 26 4.75 2.19 -4.88
C VAL A 26 4.23 3.55 -5.32
N LEU A 27 2.97 3.59 -5.79
CA LEU A 27 2.37 4.84 -6.26
C LEU A 27 2.11 5.81 -5.10
N THR A 28 1.64 5.30 -3.96
CA THR A 28 1.41 6.15 -2.80
C THR A 28 2.72 6.73 -2.26
N THR A 29 3.79 5.96 -2.30
CA THR A 29 5.10 6.42 -1.86
C THR A 29 5.62 7.56 -2.73
N ILE A 30 5.40 7.48 -4.04
CA ILE A 30 5.76 8.57 -4.94
C ILE A 30 4.99 9.84 -4.59
N GLY A 31 3.68 9.71 -4.34
CA GLY A 31 2.85 10.85 -3.94
C GLY A 31 3.32 11.46 -2.62
N GLN A 32 3.60 10.63 -1.63
CA GLN A 32 4.11 11.10 -0.35
C GLN A 32 5.44 11.80 -0.50
N GLY A 33 6.32 11.28 -1.35
CA GLY A 33 7.60 11.91 -1.62
C GLY A 33 7.45 13.31 -2.20
N ARG A 34 6.48 13.51 -3.08
CA ARG A 34 6.20 14.83 -3.66
C ARG A 34 5.68 15.80 -2.61
N VAL A 35 4.79 15.34 -1.73
CA VAL A 35 4.26 16.16 -0.64
C VAL A 35 5.38 16.56 0.30
N ALA A 36 6.24 15.62 0.67
CA ALA A 36 7.35 15.90 1.57
C ALA A 36 8.35 16.88 0.95
N ALA A 37 8.69 16.69 -0.32
CA ALA A 37 9.61 17.58 -1.02
C ALA A 37 9.05 19.00 -1.10
N ALA A 38 7.77 19.15 -1.41
CA ALA A 38 7.12 20.46 -1.45
C ALA A 38 7.13 21.14 -0.08
N ALA A 39 6.89 20.38 0.99
CA ALA A 39 6.91 20.92 2.34
C ALA A 39 8.30 21.41 2.73
N ILE A 40 9.33 20.63 2.40
CA ILE A 40 10.72 21.00 2.71
C ILE A 40 11.10 22.26 1.96
N GLU A 41 10.75 22.37 0.67
CA GLU A 41 11.01 23.59 -0.09
C GLU A 41 10.28 24.79 0.50
N GLY A 42 9.03 24.60 0.91
CA GLY A 42 8.25 25.67 1.53
C GLY A 42 8.88 26.15 2.84
N ILE A 43 9.36 25.23 3.66
CA ILE A 43 10.04 25.57 4.92
C ILE A 43 11.33 26.33 4.62
N ALA A 44 12.07 25.92 3.60
CA ALA A 44 13.28 26.62 3.22
C ALA A 44 13.03 28.06 2.80
N ARG A 45 11.90 28.33 2.14
CA ARG A 45 11.54 29.67 1.70
C ARG A 45 10.92 30.48 2.82
N GLN A 46 10.17 29.86 3.70
CA GLN A 46 9.44 30.53 4.77
C GLN A 46 9.61 29.75 6.07
N PRO A 47 10.79 29.87 6.74
CA PRO A 47 11.05 29.12 7.96
C PRO A 47 10.01 29.36 9.07
N GLU A 48 9.39 30.54 9.08
CA GLU A 48 8.37 30.88 10.08
C GLU A 48 7.09 30.06 9.89
N ALA A 49 6.88 29.44 8.73
CA ALA A 49 5.74 28.59 8.46
C ALA A 49 6.03 27.11 8.70
N ALA A 50 7.20 26.74 9.25
CA ALA A 50 7.63 25.36 9.39
C ALA A 50 6.61 24.49 10.12
N GLY A 51 6.03 24.99 11.23
CA GLY A 51 5.06 24.21 11.99
C GLY A 51 3.81 23.89 11.19
N ARG A 52 3.27 24.88 10.50
CA ARG A 52 2.07 24.71 9.69
C ARG A 52 2.33 23.79 8.47
N LEU A 53 3.48 23.97 7.84
CA LEU A 53 3.84 23.15 6.66
C LEU A 53 4.08 21.70 7.06
N THR A 54 4.72 21.45 8.19
CA THR A 54 4.95 20.11 8.71
C THR A 54 3.62 19.41 9.03
N THR A 55 2.69 20.10 9.67
CA THR A 55 1.37 19.54 9.98
C THR A 55 0.61 19.22 8.70
N THR A 56 0.60 20.11 7.73
CA THR A 56 -0.07 19.90 6.46
C THR A 56 0.57 18.74 5.70
N MET A 57 1.90 18.60 5.77
CA MET A 57 2.62 17.49 5.17
C MET A 57 2.14 16.15 5.74
N PHE A 58 2.04 16.04 7.07
CA PHE A 58 1.56 14.80 7.69
C PHE A 58 0.15 14.47 7.27
N ILE A 59 -0.73 15.46 7.18
CA ILE A 59 -2.10 15.24 6.72
C ILE A 59 -2.11 14.75 5.28
N GLY A 60 -1.35 15.40 4.40
CA GLY A 60 -1.26 15.01 3.00
C GLY A 60 -0.70 13.62 2.81
N CYS A 61 0.36 13.28 3.54
CA CYS A 61 0.95 11.95 3.50
C CYS A 61 0.00 10.89 4.04
N GLY A 62 -0.76 11.20 5.10
CA GLY A 62 -1.74 10.28 5.65
C GLY A 62 -2.85 9.97 4.68
N ILE A 63 -3.36 10.97 3.97
CA ILE A 63 -4.39 10.78 2.94
C ILE A 63 -3.83 9.94 1.80
N ALA A 64 -2.61 10.23 1.34
CA ALA A 64 -1.98 9.48 0.27
C ALA A 64 -1.76 8.02 0.64
N GLU A 65 -1.44 7.74 1.90
CA GLU A 65 -1.18 6.39 2.39
C GLU A 65 -2.43 5.52 2.47
N THR A 66 -3.61 6.12 2.52
CA THR A 66 -4.86 5.38 2.74
C THR A 66 -5.05 4.24 1.74
N SER A 67 -4.80 4.48 0.46
CA SER A 67 -4.96 3.43 -0.55
C SER A 67 -3.90 2.33 -0.41
N GLY A 68 -2.68 2.68 0.01
CA GLY A 68 -1.63 1.71 0.28
C GLY A 68 -2.00 0.80 1.44
N VAL A 69 -2.61 1.36 2.49
CA VAL A 69 -3.10 0.59 3.64
C VAL A 69 -4.21 -0.37 3.21
N TYR A 70 -5.12 0.06 2.34
CA TYR A 70 -6.16 -0.83 1.83
C TYR A 70 -5.56 -1.99 1.02
N GLY A 71 -4.54 -1.73 0.20
CA GLY A 71 -3.85 -2.79 -0.52
C GLY A 71 -3.19 -3.79 0.42
N LEU A 72 -2.57 -3.31 1.49
CA LEU A 72 -1.98 -4.16 2.51
C LEU A 72 -3.06 -5.01 3.20
N LEU A 73 -4.20 -4.43 3.55
CA LEU A 73 -5.29 -5.15 4.18
C LEU A 73 -5.79 -6.29 3.29
N ILE A 74 -5.97 -6.01 2.01
CA ILE A 74 -6.40 -7.03 1.05
C ILE A 74 -5.34 -8.14 0.94
N ALA A 75 -4.07 -7.78 0.91
CA ALA A 75 -2.99 -8.77 0.86
C ALA A 75 -3.01 -9.69 2.09
N ILE A 76 -3.22 -9.11 3.28
CA ILE A 76 -3.29 -9.90 4.51
C ILE A 76 -4.49 -10.85 4.48
N ILE A 77 -5.65 -10.37 4.03
CA ILE A 77 -6.83 -11.21 3.92
C ILE A 77 -6.58 -12.37 2.95
N ILE A 78 -5.99 -12.09 1.80
CA ILE A 78 -5.71 -13.12 0.80
C ILE A 78 -4.75 -14.17 1.35
N LEU A 79 -3.72 -13.76 2.07
CA LEU A 79 -2.68 -14.67 2.53
C LEU A 79 -3.11 -15.48 3.76
N PHE A 80 -3.88 -14.89 4.67
CA PHE A 80 -4.14 -15.50 5.98
C PHE A 80 -5.59 -15.87 6.22
N ALA A 81 -6.53 -15.33 5.45
CA ALA A 81 -7.96 -15.56 5.65
C ALA A 81 -8.69 -15.78 4.33
N ASN A 82 -8.02 -16.38 3.36
CA ASN A 82 -8.57 -16.58 2.03
C ASN A 82 -9.79 -17.50 2.08
N PRO A 83 -10.99 -17.00 1.75
CA PRO A 83 -12.21 -17.79 1.82
C PRO A 83 -12.30 -18.85 0.73
N LEU A 84 -11.45 -18.79 -0.29
CA LEU A 84 -11.48 -19.74 -1.40
C LEU A 84 -10.73 -21.03 -1.09
N ILE A 85 -9.81 -21.02 -0.14
CA ILE A 85 -8.99 -22.20 0.16
C ILE A 85 -9.85 -23.37 0.63
N PRO A 86 -10.82 -23.19 1.56
CA PRO A 86 -11.67 -24.31 1.95
C PRO A 86 -12.48 -24.93 0.81
N LEU A 87 -12.74 -24.16 -0.25
CA LEU A 87 -13.52 -24.66 -1.37
C LEU A 87 -12.75 -25.62 -2.27
N VAL A 88 -11.42 -25.63 -2.17
CA VAL A 88 -10.56 -26.45 -3.02
C VAL A 88 -9.74 -27.47 -2.21
N MET A 89 -9.96 -27.52 -0.90
CA MET A 89 -9.29 -28.50 -0.05
C MET A 89 -10.00 -29.85 -0.03
#